data_8ede08d63e3d9e5ea1912dd411c2bd50
#
_entry.id   8ede08d63e3d9e5ea1912dd411c2bd50
#
_cell.length_a   1.000
_cell.length_b   1.000
_cell.length_c   1.000
_cell.angle_alpha   90.00
_cell.angle_beta   90.00
_cell.angle_gamma   90.00
#
_symmetry.space_group_name_H-M   'P 1'
#
loop_
_entity.id
_entity.type
_entity.pdbx_description
1 polymer ?
#
loop_
_entity_poly.entity_id
_entity_poly.type
_entity_poly.pdbx_seq_one_letter_code
_entity_poly.pdbx_strand_id
1 'polypeptide(L)'
;QRQMCIRDRTESKLDDKAVESFHEIAGVQAVMPKASLDGYNVGFKAGVNGRYTADYVNFVGIDSSALEDMGFELVDGRYPENSDEVVVGQYFAYNFTDTLMPDGRNYVSRYVWDENGNIDTENVPDPFFDPLKTSITMVLTPYDDGTGTEPTPYEVELKVVGVMKEDQGKGYETSDGVMMDINALKALIQDLTGKTDTKFEYSSINVKAESLDAVSDVEQSIKDLGYSTYSMQSMRDELNKQTRQIELMLGGLGAISLLVAAIGITNTMIMSISERTKEIGIMKALGCYVRDIRAMFLMEAGSIGLLGGILGLIFSFIISVIINLF
;
A
#
# COMPACT_ATOMS: atom_id res chain seq x y z
N GLN A 1 2.66 1.20 -11.16
CA GLN A 1 1.33 0.59 -11.04
C GLN A 1 0.30 1.53 -11.63
N ARG A 2 -0.50 1.08 -12.64
CA ARG A 2 -1.48 1.89 -13.38
C ARG A 2 -2.89 1.82 -12.78
N GLN A 3 -3.01 1.20 -11.61
CA GLN A 3 -4.29 0.96 -10.95
C GLN A 3 -4.51 1.96 -9.82
N MET A 4 -5.73 2.39 -9.68
CA MET A 4 -6.22 3.20 -8.58
C MET A 4 -7.50 2.58 -8.02
N CYS A 5 -7.67 2.68 -6.71
CA CYS A 5 -8.85 2.25 -6.00
C CYS A 5 -9.69 3.48 -5.65
N ILE A 6 -10.97 3.41 -5.95
CA ILE A 6 -11.93 4.45 -5.66
C ILE A 6 -12.83 3.97 -4.53
N ARG A 7 -12.96 4.79 -3.49
CA ARG A 7 -13.82 4.53 -2.35
C ARG A 7 -14.88 5.59 -2.24
N ASP A 8 -16.01 5.22 -1.65
CA ASP A 8 -17.10 6.12 -1.39
C ASP A 8 -16.67 7.31 -0.54
N ARG A 9 -17.13 8.49 -0.91
CA ARG A 9 -17.23 9.66 -0.03
C ARG A 9 -18.69 9.85 0.35
N THR A 10 -18.98 10.32 1.53
CA THR A 10 -20.29 10.51 2.16
C THR A 10 -21.39 11.11 1.26
N GLU A 11 -21.10 11.56 0.05
CA GLU A 11 -22.04 12.23 -0.87
C GLU A 11 -22.21 11.52 -2.23
N SER A 12 -21.31 10.65 -2.65
CA SER A 12 -21.35 10.01 -3.99
C SER A 12 -21.27 8.50 -3.85
N LYS A 13 -22.38 7.81 -4.12
CA LYS A 13 -22.47 6.34 -4.02
C LYS A 13 -21.77 5.68 -5.21
N LEU A 14 -21.09 4.58 -4.92
CA LEU A 14 -20.50 3.73 -5.95
C LEU A 14 -21.57 2.75 -6.46
N ASP A 15 -22.26 3.13 -7.50
CA ASP A 15 -23.30 2.34 -8.16
C ASP A 15 -22.94 2.04 -9.63
N ASP A 16 -23.84 1.38 -10.36
CA ASP A 16 -23.64 1.05 -11.78
C ASP A 16 -23.40 2.31 -12.63
N LYS A 17 -23.99 3.46 -12.26
CA LYS A 17 -23.75 4.73 -12.98
C LYS A 17 -22.33 5.25 -12.76
N ALA A 18 -21.77 5.07 -11.57
CA ALA A 18 -20.37 5.40 -11.33
C ALA A 18 -19.45 4.56 -12.20
N VAL A 19 -19.73 3.26 -12.34
CA VAL A 19 -18.96 2.36 -13.22
C VAL A 19 -19.01 2.84 -14.67
N GLU A 20 -20.20 3.14 -15.19
CA GLU A 20 -20.38 3.66 -16.54
C GLU A 20 -19.60 4.98 -16.75
N SER A 21 -19.72 5.93 -15.81
CA SER A 21 -19.02 7.22 -15.89
C SER A 21 -17.50 7.07 -15.89
N PHE A 22 -16.96 6.07 -15.19
CA PHE A 22 -15.51 5.83 -15.19
C PHE A 22 -15.02 5.19 -16.48
N HIS A 23 -15.83 4.37 -17.14
CA HIS A 23 -15.52 3.85 -18.47
C HIS A 23 -15.43 4.92 -19.55
N GLU A 24 -16.18 6.03 -19.40
CA GLU A 24 -16.19 7.14 -20.36
C GLU A 24 -14.99 8.09 -20.22
N ILE A 25 -14.20 7.97 -19.14
CA ILE A 25 -13.02 8.82 -18.92
C ILE A 25 -11.91 8.46 -19.91
N ALA A 26 -11.42 9.46 -20.63
CA ALA A 26 -10.29 9.27 -21.54
C ALA A 26 -9.03 8.78 -20.78
N GLY A 27 -8.36 7.76 -21.32
CA GLY A 27 -7.18 7.17 -20.72
C GLY A 27 -7.46 6.05 -19.70
N VAL A 28 -8.74 5.65 -19.54
CA VAL A 28 -9.12 4.46 -18.76
C VAL A 28 -9.05 3.22 -19.66
N GLN A 29 -8.32 2.20 -19.24
CA GLN A 29 -8.20 0.91 -19.92
C GLN A 29 -9.26 -0.08 -19.44
N ALA A 30 -9.46 -0.18 -18.11
CA ALA A 30 -10.41 -1.11 -17.50
C ALA A 30 -10.98 -0.56 -16.20
N VAL A 31 -12.20 -0.95 -15.88
CA VAL A 31 -12.91 -0.62 -14.64
C VAL A 31 -13.42 -1.92 -14.04
N MET A 32 -13.12 -2.17 -12.78
CA MET A 32 -13.53 -3.37 -12.06
C MET A 32 -14.19 -3.01 -10.74
N PRO A 33 -15.52 -3.03 -10.66
CA PRO A 33 -16.24 -2.88 -9.41
C PRO A 33 -15.97 -4.07 -8.49
N LYS A 34 -15.89 -3.79 -7.19
CA LYS A 34 -15.78 -4.77 -6.12
C LYS A 34 -16.92 -4.58 -5.12
N ALA A 35 -17.48 -5.67 -4.66
CA ALA A 35 -18.54 -5.69 -3.67
C ALA A 35 -18.23 -6.65 -2.53
N SER A 36 -18.54 -6.24 -1.31
CA SER A 36 -18.47 -7.08 -0.12
C SER A 36 -19.84 -7.65 0.21
N LEU A 37 -19.85 -8.76 0.91
CA LEU A 37 -21.07 -9.34 1.49
C LEU A 37 -21.20 -8.83 2.93
N ASP A 38 -21.86 -7.68 3.10
CA ASP A 38 -22.03 -7.06 4.40
C ASP A 38 -23.09 -7.78 5.25
N GLY A 39 -22.88 -7.81 6.56
CA GLY A 39 -23.80 -8.42 7.51
C GLY A 39 -23.60 -9.92 7.76
N TYR A 40 -22.62 -10.55 7.10
CA TYR A 40 -22.32 -11.96 7.23
C TYR A 40 -20.82 -12.20 7.47
N ASN A 41 -20.54 -13.18 8.34
CA ASN A 41 -19.23 -13.82 8.37
C ASN A 41 -19.18 -14.89 7.27
N VAL A 42 -18.12 -14.87 6.48
CA VAL A 42 -17.94 -15.82 5.38
C VAL A 42 -16.89 -16.84 5.78
N GLY A 43 -17.32 -18.08 5.93
CA GLY A 43 -16.47 -19.25 6.13
C GLY A 43 -16.61 -20.25 4.99
N PHE A 44 -15.75 -21.26 4.97
CA PHE A 44 -15.76 -22.30 3.96
C PHE A 44 -15.59 -23.69 4.61
N LYS A 45 -16.27 -24.67 4.00
CA LYS A 45 -16.07 -26.09 4.27
C LYS A 45 -15.55 -26.76 3.00
N ALA A 46 -14.65 -27.72 3.14
CA ALA A 46 -14.10 -28.49 2.02
C ALA A 46 -13.95 -29.96 2.39
N GLY A 47 -13.87 -30.82 1.37
CA GLY A 47 -13.71 -32.26 1.54
C GLY A 47 -14.97 -33.00 1.96
N VAL A 48 -14.83 -34.31 2.17
CA VAL A 48 -15.97 -35.19 2.49
C VAL A 48 -16.56 -34.78 3.84
N ASN A 49 -17.89 -34.53 3.83
CA ASN A 49 -18.65 -34.07 5.01
C ASN A 49 -18.11 -32.79 5.67
N GLY A 50 -17.46 -31.89 4.90
CA GLY A 50 -16.94 -30.65 5.42
C GLY A 50 -15.77 -30.83 6.43
N ARG A 51 -14.91 -31.83 6.21
CA ARG A 51 -13.80 -32.16 7.09
C ARG A 51 -12.87 -30.98 7.33
N TYR A 52 -12.63 -30.19 6.30
CA TYR A 52 -11.76 -29.02 6.37
C TYR A 52 -12.61 -27.77 6.50
N THR A 53 -12.31 -26.91 7.47
CA THR A 53 -13.05 -25.67 7.73
C THR A 53 -12.12 -24.49 7.75
N ALA A 54 -12.60 -23.36 7.23
CA ALA A 54 -11.92 -22.06 7.30
C ALA A 54 -12.95 -21.01 7.71
N ASP A 55 -12.69 -20.34 8.81
CA ASP A 55 -13.51 -19.23 9.29
C ASP A 55 -12.91 -17.90 8.84
N TYR A 56 -13.78 -16.91 8.57
CA TYR A 56 -13.36 -15.53 8.24
C TYR A 56 -12.45 -15.41 7.01
N VAL A 57 -12.82 -16.06 5.92
CA VAL A 57 -12.08 -15.95 4.66
C VAL A 57 -12.45 -14.62 3.96
N ASN A 58 -11.45 -13.95 3.41
CA ASN A 58 -11.67 -12.75 2.60
C ASN A 58 -12.46 -13.10 1.33
N PHE A 59 -13.67 -12.59 1.23
CA PHE A 59 -14.59 -12.86 0.13
C PHE A 59 -14.99 -11.56 -0.56
N VAL A 60 -14.93 -11.56 -1.89
CA VAL A 60 -15.27 -10.38 -2.68
C VAL A 60 -16.01 -10.77 -3.97
N GLY A 61 -17.05 -10.02 -4.29
CA GLY A 61 -17.66 -10.02 -5.62
C GLY A 61 -16.91 -9.07 -6.54
N ILE A 62 -16.56 -9.53 -7.72
CA ILE A 62 -15.80 -8.76 -8.73
C ILE A 62 -16.42 -8.97 -10.11
N ASP A 63 -16.20 -8.03 -11.01
CA ASP A 63 -16.49 -8.27 -12.42
C ASP A 63 -15.44 -9.24 -12.99
N SER A 64 -15.86 -10.50 -13.17
CA SER A 64 -14.97 -11.56 -13.66
C SER A 64 -14.49 -11.31 -15.09
N SER A 65 -15.25 -10.58 -15.91
CA SER A 65 -14.87 -10.22 -17.29
C SER A 65 -13.71 -9.23 -17.35
N ALA A 66 -13.52 -8.42 -16.31
CA ALA A 66 -12.45 -7.43 -16.24
C ALA A 66 -11.12 -7.98 -15.69
N LEU A 67 -11.07 -9.21 -15.20
CA LEU A 67 -9.89 -9.77 -14.54
C LEU A 67 -8.64 -9.77 -15.43
N GLU A 68 -8.78 -10.22 -16.67
CA GLU A 68 -7.67 -10.26 -17.63
C GLU A 68 -7.20 -8.86 -18.00
N ASP A 69 -8.11 -7.94 -18.30
CA ASP A 69 -7.80 -6.55 -18.63
C ASP A 69 -7.16 -5.81 -17.45
N MET A 70 -7.57 -6.11 -16.23
CA MET A 70 -6.93 -5.61 -15.01
C MET A 70 -5.54 -6.25 -14.78
N GLY A 71 -5.21 -7.32 -15.52
CA GLY A 71 -3.91 -8.00 -15.48
C GLY A 71 -3.78 -8.95 -14.30
N PHE A 72 -4.88 -9.52 -13.79
CA PHE A 72 -4.81 -10.64 -12.88
C PHE A 72 -4.24 -11.85 -13.63
N GLU A 73 -3.40 -12.63 -12.97
CA GLU A 73 -2.79 -13.83 -13.53
C GLU A 73 -3.26 -15.06 -12.74
N LEU A 74 -3.50 -16.16 -13.44
CA LEU A 74 -3.78 -17.45 -12.82
C LEU A 74 -2.48 -18.26 -12.68
N VAL A 75 -2.37 -18.99 -11.58
CA VAL A 75 -1.35 -20.05 -11.41
C VAL A 75 -1.82 -21.32 -12.11
N ASP A 76 -3.12 -21.63 -12.01
CA ASP A 76 -3.74 -22.81 -12.62
C ASP A 76 -5.24 -22.59 -12.84
N GLY A 77 -5.84 -23.36 -13.76
CA GLY A 77 -7.27 -23.31 -14.05
C GLY A 77 -7.68 -22.23 -15.05
N ARG A 78 -8.87 -21.70 -14.90
CA ARG A 78 -9.48 -20.68 -15.77
C ARG A 78 -10.26 -19.64 -14.97
N TYR A 79 -10.68 -18.56 -15.59
CA TYR A 79 -11.62 -17.61 -15.00
C TYR A 79 -13.04 -18.17 -14.91
N PRO A 80 -13.89 -17.66 -13.99
CA PRO A 80 -15.28 -18.11 -13.84
C PRO A 80 -16.12 -17.77 -15.07
N GLU A 81 -16.98 -18.69 -15.47
CA GLU A 81 -17.96 -18.49 -16.56
C GLU A 81 -19.39 -18.65 -16.07
N ASN A 82 -19.59 -19.35 -14.93
CA ASN A 82 -20.90 -19.65 -14.36
C ASN A 82 -21.05 -19.03 -12.96
N SER A 83 -22.27 -18.88 -12.51
CA SER A 83 -22.59 -18.23 -11.23
C SER A 83 -22.19 -19.03 -9.98
N ASP A 84 -21.99 -20.34 -10.10
CA ASP A 84 -21.50 -21.23 -9.06
C ASP A 84 -19.97 -21.40 -9.05
N GLU A 85 -19.29 -20.78 -10.01
CA GLU A 85 -17.85 -20.86 -10.15
C GLU A 85 -17.14 -19.68 -9.45
N VAL A 86 -16.03 -19.99 -8.79
CA VAL A 86 -15.19 -19.00 -8.12
C VAL A 86 -13.72 -19.21 -8.45
N VAL A 87 -12.94 -18.16 -8.33
CA VAL A 87 -11.48 -18.23 -8.28
C VAL A 87 -11.00 -17.95 -6.87
N VAL A 88 -9.92 -18.60 -6.48
CA VAL A 88 -9.36 -18.47 -5.14
C VAL A 88 -7.93 -17.94 -5.19
N GLY A 89 -7.50 -17.34 -4.11
CA GLY A 89 -6.11 -16.88 -3.96
C GLY A 89 -5.13 -18.06 -3.89
N GLN A 90 -3.86 -17.78 -4.20
CA GLN A 90 -2.80 -18.79 -4.32
C GLN A 90 -2.67 -19.67 -3.08
N TYR A 91 -2.93 -19.11 -1.91
CA TYR A 91 -2.77 -19.78 -0.62
C TYR A 91 -4.10 -20.04 0.11
N PHE A 92 -5.21 -19.96 -0.59
CA PHE A 92 -6.55 -20.19 -0.03
C PHE A 92 -6.65 -21.48 0.77
N ALA A 93 -6.10 -22.60 0.24
CA ALA A 93 -6.19 -23.92 0.89
C ALA A 93 -5.39 -24.01 2.21
N TYR A 94 -4.48 -23.08 2.49
CA TYR A 94 -3.75 -23.00 3.76
C TYR A 94 -4.56 -22.36 4.91
N ASN A 95 -5.70 -21.73 4.61
CA ASN A 95 -6.59 -21.19 5.63
C ASN A 95 -7.40 -22.26 6.37
N PHE A 96 -7.37 -23.49 5.88
CA PHE A 96 -8.23 -24.56 6.39
C PHE A 96 -7.58 -25.33 7.54
N THR A 97 -8.43 -25.67 8.51
CA THR A 97 -8.11 -26.58 9.60
C THR A 97 -8.81 -27.93 9.41
N ASP A 98 -8.14 -29.01 9.77
CA ASP A 98 -8.70 -30.37 9.74
C ASP A 98 -9.44 -30.63 11.05
N THR A 99 -10.76 -30.73 11.01
CA THR A 99 -11.62 -30.95 12.19
C THR A 99 -11.43 -32.32 12.85
N LEU A 100 -10.78 -33.26 12.20
CA LEU A 100 -10.48 -34.59 12.76
C LEU A 100 -9.13 -34.66 13.45
N MET A 101 -8.30 -33.61 13.35
CA MET A 101 -7.00 -33.53 14.01
C MET A 101 -7.09 -32.71 15.29
N PRO A 102 -6.26 -33.03 16.31
CA PRO A 102 -6.20 -32.24 17.54
C PRO A 102 -5.58 -30.85 17.28
N ASP A 103 -5.97 -29.88 18.09
CA ASP A 103 -5.43 -28.52 18.06
C ASP A 103 -3.91 -28.51 18.06
N GLY A 104 -3.33 -27.61 17.27
CA GLY A 104 -1.91 -27.48 17.08
C GLY A 104 -1.28 -28.40 16.02
N ARG A 105 -2.04 -29.41 15.53
CA ARG A 105 -1.68 -30.23 14.36
C ARG A 105 -2.73 -30.21 13.25
N ASN A 106 -3.76 -29.42 13.45
CA ASN A 106 -4.94 -29.34 12.60
C ASN A 106 -4.80 -28.30 11.48
N TYR A 107 -3.66 -27.69 11.31
CA TYR A 107 -3.41 -26.71 10.24
C TYR A 107 -2.05 -26.96 9.56
N VAL A 108 -1.92 -26.48 8.33
CA VAL A 108 -0.65 -26.47 7.57
C VAL A 108 -0.21 -25.04 7.41
N SER A 109 1.00 -24.72 7.88
CA SER A 109 1.58 -23.38 7.71
C SER A 109 2.29 -23.27 6.38
N ARG A 110 2.01 -22.21 5.63
CA ARG A 110 2.80 -21.82 4.44
C ARG A 110 4.13 -21.17 4.81
N TYR A 111 4.29 -20.75 6.05
CA TYR A 111 5.52 -20.13 6.55
C TYR A 111 6.34 -21.18 7.30
N VAL A 112 7.37 -21.67 6.65
CA VAL A 112 8.39 -22.54 7.24
C VAL A 112 9.65 -21.72 7.42
N TRP A 113 10.33 -21.91 8.53
CA TRP A 113 11.56 -21.17 8.84
C TRP A 113 12.74 -22.11 8.68
N ASP A 114 13.78 -21.66 7.98
CA ASP A 114 15.04 -22.39 7.87
C ASP A 114 15.85 -22.31 9.19
N GLU A 115 16.96 -23.04 9.26
CA GLU A 115 17.85 -23.06 10.41
C GLU A 115 18.48 -21.69 10.72
N ASN A 116 18.44 -20.75 9.77
CA ASN A 116 18.97 -19.38 9.91
C ASN A 116 17.89 -18.37 10.30
N GLY A 117 16.64 -18.80 10.43
CA GLY A 117 15.51 -17.94 10.76
C GLY A 117 14.95 -17.15 9.54
N ASN A 118 15.22 -17.57 8.32
CA ASN A 118 14.59 -17.04 7.12
C ASN A 118 13.37 -17.88 6.73
N ILE A 119 12.45 -17.28 5.98
CA ILE A 119 11.30 -18.02 5.42
C ILE A 119 11.81 -18.93 4.31
N ASP A 120 11.61 -20.24 4.49
CA ASP A 120 11.91 -21.26 3.49
C ASP A 120 10.73 -21.33 2.49
N THR A 121 10.99 -20.92 1.26
CA THR A 121 10.00 -20.93 0.18
C THR A 121 10.07 -22.20 -0.66
N GLU A 122 11.08 -23.06 -0.47
CA GLU A 122 11.28 -24.29 -1.25
C GLU A 122 10.65 -25.52 -0.58
N ASN A 123 10.59 -25.53 0.76
CA ASN A 123 10.09 -26.69 1.54
C ASN A 123 8.73 -26.40 2.19
N VAL A 124 7.85 -25.65 1.52
CA VAL A 124 6.49 -25.39 2.01
C VAL A 124 5.66 -26.68 1.90
N PRO A 125 5.06 -27.19 2.99
CA PRO A 125 4.25 -28.39 2.94
C PRO A 125 3.01 -28.19 2.05
N ASP A 126 2.54 -29.23 1.39
CA ASP A 126 1.30 -29.18 0.64
C ASP A 126 0.11 -28.92 1.55
N PRO A 127 -0.91 -28.14 1.09
CA PRO A 127 -2.15 -27.95 1.83
C PRO A 127 -2.94 -29.25 1.92
N PHE A 128 -3.95 -29.32 2.79
CA PHE A 128 -4.75 -30.52 3.00
C PHE A 128 -5.49 -31.04 1.75
N PHE A 129 -5.76 -30.17 0.80
CA PHE A 129 -6.47 -30.50 -0.43
C PHE A 129 -6.10 -29.57 -1.58
N ASP A 130 -6.33 -30.04 -2.79
CA ASP A 130 -6.20 -29.23 -4.01
C ASP A 130 -7.57 -28.54 -4.27
N PRO A 131 -7.62 -27.20 -4.26
CA PRO A 131 -8.89 -26.48 -4.43
C PRO A 131 -9.56 -26.74 -5.79
N LEU A 132 -8.80 -27.00 -6.86
CA LEU A 132 -9.38 -27.28 -8.18
C LEU A 132 -10.05 -28.66 -8.29
N LYS A 133 -9.73 -29.60 -7.37
CA LYS A 133 -10.26 -30.97 -7.35
C LYS A 133 -11.28 -31.21 -6.27
N THR A 134 -11.47 -30.22 -5.38
CA THR A 134 -12.34 -30.38 -4.20
C THR A 134 -13.46 -29.37 -4.25
N SER A 135 -14.72 -29.83 -4.17
CA SER A 135 -15.85 -28.92 -3.98
C SER A 135 -15.76 -28.21 -2.63
N ILE A 136 -16.10 -26.94 -2.62
CA ILE A 136 -16.16 -26.13 -1.41
C ILE A 136 -17.59 -25.68 -1.15
N THR A 137 -17.94 -25.57 0.12
CA THR A 137 -19.22 -25.01 0.55
C THR A 137 -18.95 -23.71 1.29
N MET A 138 -19.46 -22.60 0.78
CA MET A 138 -19.45 -21.31 1.45
C MET A 138 -20.50 -21.33 2.56
N VAL A 139 -20.13 -20.89 3.74
CA VAL A 139 -20.98 -20.80 4.93
C VAL A 139 -21.12 -19.35 5.32
N LEU A 140 -22.33 -18.83 5.20
CA LEU A 140 -22.67 -17.44 5.52
C LEU A 140 -23.38 -17.40 6.86
N THR A 141 -22.71 -16.90 7.87
CA THR A 141 -23.28 -16.75 9.21
C THR A 141 -23.61 -15.27 9.44
N PRO A 142 -24.89 -14.90 9.59
CA PRO A 142 -25.28 -13.53 9.90
C PRO A 142 -24.59 -13.05 11.18
N TYR A 143 -24.26 -11.76 11.25
CA TYR A 143 -23.72 -11.19 12.49
C TYR A 143 -24.78 -11.30 13.60
N ASP A 144 -24.31 -11.50 14.83
CA ASP A 144 -25.16 -11.51 16.01
C ASP A 144 -25.89 -10.15 16.17
N ASP A 145 -27.21 -10.18 16.15
CA ASP A 145 -28.06 -9.00 16.30
C ASP A 145 -28.36 -8.66 17.78
N GLY A 146 -27.74 -9.37 18.71
CA GLY A 146 -27.90 -9.18 20.15
C GLY A 146 -29.22 -9.70 20.72
N THR A 147 -30.03 -10.45 19.94
CA THR A 147 -31.30 -11.04 20.42
C THR A 147 -31.08 -12.30 21.25
N GLY A 148 -29.86 -12.83 21.30
CA GLY A 148 -29.52 -14.08 22.01
C GLY A 148 -29.98 -15.35 21.29
N THR A 149 -30.43 -15.25 20.04
CA THR A 149 -30.73 -16.39 19.18
C THR A 149 -29.50 -16.67 18.30
N GLU A 150 -28.99 -17.90 18.32
CA GLU A 150 -27.89 -18.27 17.42
C GLU A 150 -28.34 -18.12 15.97
N PRO A 151 -27.61 -17.37 15.14
CA PRO A 151 -27.96 -17.21 13.74
C PRO A 151 -27.81 -18.52 12.99
N THR A 152 -28.80 -18.83 12.15
CA THR A 152 -28.74 -20.02 11.29
C THR A 152 -27.85 -19.72 10.08
N PRO A 153 -26.77 -20.47 9.86
CA PRO A 153 -25.91 -20.28 8.70
C PRO A 153 -26.62 -20.68 7.41
N TYR A 154 -26.34 -19.97 6.33
CA TYR A 154 -26.76 -20.29 4.99
C TYR A 154 -25.57 -20.91 4.22
N GLU A 155 -25.81 -22.05 3.55
CA GLU A 155 -24.74 -22.78 2.85
C GLU A 155 -24.95 -22.73 1.34
N VAL A 156 -23.87 -22.45 0.61
CA VAL A 156 -23.85 -22.41 -0.86
C VAL A 156 -22.70 -23.27 -1.36
N GLU A 157 -23.00 -24.25 -2.21
CA GLU A 157 -21.99 -25.06 -2.86
C GLU A 157 -21.36 -24.28 -4.01
N LEU A 158 -20.02 -24.23 -4.05
CA LEU A 158 -19.24 -23.51 -5.04
C LEU A 158 -18.16 -24.41 -5.64
N LYS A 159 -17.85 -24.15 -6.90
CA LYS A 159 -16.80 -24.83 -7.64
C LYS A 159 -15.63 -23.90 -7.86
N VAL A 160 -14.46 -24.27 -7.36
CA VAL A 160 -13.22 -23.58 -7.67
C VAL A 160 -12.77 -23.97 -9.09
N VAL A 161 -12.59 -22.98 -9.96
CA VAL A 161 -12.19 -23.18 -11.36
C VAL A 161 -10.84 -22.58 -11.70
N GLY A 162 -10.28 -21.76 -10.82
CA GLY A 162 -8.96 -21.16 -11.00
C GLY A 162 -8.30 -20.77 -9.69
N VAL A 163 -7.00 -20.75 -9.70
CA VAL A 163 -6.14 -20.27 -8.59
C VAL A 163 -5.39 -19.06 -9.07
N MET A 164 -5.60 -17.94 -8.38
CA MET A 164 -4.93 -16.67 -8.70
C MET A 164 -3.48 -16.69 -8.25
N LYS A 165 -2.63 -16.05 -9.01
CA LYS A 165 -1.28 -15.72 -8.59
C LYS A 165 -1.31 -14.57 -7.58
N GLU A 166 -0.62 -14.73 -6.46
CA GLU A 166 -0.53 -13.69 -5.44
C GLU A 166 0.05 -12.39 -6.05
N ASP A 167 -0.70 -11.32 -5.89
CA ASP A 167 -0.26 -9.95 -6.20
C ASP A 167 -0.88 -8.99 -5.17
N GLN A 168 -0.11 -8.69 -4.13
CA GLN A 168 -0.56 -7.80 -3.06
C GLN A 168 -0.95 -6.39 -3.56
N GLY A 169 -0.43 -5.98 -4.71
CA GLY A 169 -0.80 -4.73 -5.34
C GLY A 169 -2.21 -4.71 -5.93
N LYS A 170 -2.84 -5.88 -6.10
CA LYS A 170 -4.20 -6.03 -6.63
C LYS A 170 -5.23 -6.37 -5.55
N GLY A 171 -4.78 -6.76 -4.37
CA GLY A 171 -5.60 -7.04 -3.21
C GLY A 171 -5.24 -8.35 -2.53
N TYR A 172 -5.54 -8.43 -1.23
CA TYR A 172 -5.27 -9.62 -0.42
C TYR A 172 -6.06 -10.85 -0.88
N GLU A 173 -7.18 -10.66 -1.60
CA GLU A 173 -7.97 -11.73 -2.17
C GLU A 173 -7.18 -12.60 -3.17
N THR A 174 -6.12 -12.06 -3.78
CA THR A 174 -5.21 -12.85 -4.65
C THR A 174 -4.32 -13.80 -3.86
N SER A 175 -4.12 -13.55 -2.57
CA SER A 175 -3.31 -14.39 -1.69
C SER A 175 -4.13 -15.54 -1.10
N ASP A 176 -5.16 -15.23 -0.32
CA ASP A 176 -5.89 -16.19 0.50
C ASP A 176 -7.43 -16.06 0.42
N GLY A 177 -7.93 -15.16 -0.43
CA GLY A 177 -9.35 -14.90 -0.56
C GLY A 177 -10.08 -15.73 -1.60
N VAL A 178 -11.37 -15.44 -1.74
CA VAL A 178 -12.27 -16.01 -2.74
C VAL A 178 -12.90 -14.87 -3.53
N MET A 179 -12.89 -15.00 -4.85
CA MET A 179 -13.50 -14.05 -5.78
C MET A 179 -14.62 -14.71 -6.55
N MET A 180 -15.84 -14.18 -6.41
CA MET A 180 -17.06 -14.59 -7.11
C MET A 180 -17.42 -13.54 -8.15
N ASP A 181 -18.09 -13.96 -9.22
CA ASP A 181 -18.67 -13.01 -10.17
C ASP A 181 -19.68 -12.08 -9.48
N ILE A 182 -19.64 -10.80 -9.83
CA ILE A 182 -20.43 -9.78 -9.15
C ILE A 182 -21.95 -9.96 -9.39
N ASN A 183 -22.34 -10.51 -10.54
CA ASN A 183 -23.74 -10.79 -10.82
C ASN A 183 -24.22 -12.00 -10.02
N ALA A 184 -23.36 -13.01 -9.82
CA ALA A 184 -23.64 -14.14 -8.94
C ALA A 184 -23.79 -13.68 -7.49
N LEU A 185 -22.94 -12.76 -7.04
CA LEU A 185 -23.07 -12.16 -5.71
C LEU A 185 -24.36 -11.35 -5.57
N LYS A 186 -24.73 -10.55 -6.58
CA LYS A 186 -26.02 -9.81 -6.58
C LYS A 186 -27.20 -10.77 -6.44
N ALA A 187 -27.21 -11.88 -7.18
CA ALA A 187 -28.25 -12.90 -7.08
C ALA A 187 -28.30 -13.56 -5.68
N LEU A 188 -27.13 -13.89 -5.13
CA LEU A 188 -27.02 -14.44 -3.78
C LEU A 188 -27.57 -13.48 -2.71
N ILE A 189 -27.26 -12.18 -2.80
CA ILE A 189 -27.79 -11.17 -1.86
C ILE A 189 -29.30 -11.04 -1.99
N GLN A 190 -29.85 -11.15 -3.20
CA GLN A 190 -31.31 -11.14 -3.42
C GLN A 190 -31.96 -12.34 -2.76
N ASP A 191 -31.38 -13.53 -2.89
CA ASP A 191 -31.88 -14.76 -2.26
C ASP A 191 -31.83 -14.66 -0.71
N LEU A 192 -30.73 -14.15 -0.15
CA LEU A 192 -30.54 -13.97 1.29
C LEU A 192 -31.51 -12.95 1.90
N THR A 193 -31.76 -11.85 1.19
CA THR A 193 -32.53 -10.72 1.71
C THR A 193 -34.01 -10.76 1.32
N GLY A 194 -34.37 -11.54 0.30
CA GLY A 194 -35.71 -11.58 -0.29
C GLY A 194 -36.10 -10.27 -1.00
N LYS A 195 -35.15 -9.35 -1.24
CA LYS A 195 -35.40 -8.04 -1.84
C LYS A 195 -34.87 -8.03 -3.27
N THR A 196 -35.77 -7.84 -4.23
CA THR A 196 -35.44 -7.76 -5.68
C THR A 196 -35.04 -6.36 -6.15
N ASP A 197 -35.24 -5.33 -5.34
CA ASP A 197 -35.04 -3.91 -5.73
C ASP A 197 -34.04 -3.20 -4.79
N THR A 198 -32.98 -3.89 -4.40
CA THR A 198 -31.90 -3.24 -3.65
C THR A 198 -30.98 -2.51 -4.62
N LYS A 199 -30.88 -1.19 -4.45
CA LYS A 199 -29.79 -0.42 -5.08
C LYS A 199 -28.48 -1.02 -4.58
N PHE A 200 -27.81 -1.70 -5.48
CA PHE A 200 -26.52 -2.33 -5.17
C PHE A 200 -25.43 -1.28 -5.12
N GLU A 201 -24.72 -1.23 -4.01
CA GLU A 201 -23.61 -0.31 -3.82
C GLU A 201 -22.30 -1.13 -3.80
N TYR A 202 -21.30 -0.65 -4.51
CA TYR A 202 -19.98 -1.26 -4.53
C TYR A 202 -19.15 -0.78 -3.36
N SER A 203 -18.35 -1.65 -2.78
CA SER A 203 -17.42 -1.30 -1.70
C SER A 203 -16.23 -0.48 -2.21
N SER A 204 -15.83 -0.74 -3.44
CA SER A 204 -14.80 0.03 -4.16
C SER A 204 -14.87 -0.25 -5.66
N ILE A 205 -14.26 0.62 -6.46
CA ILE A 205 -14.07 0.41 -7.89
C ILE A 205 -12.58 0.55 -8.20
N ASN A 206 -12.00 -0.47 -8.81
CA ASN A 206 -10.63 -0.40 -9.28
C ASN A 206 -10.62 0.07 -10.74
N VAL A 207 -9.85 1.11 -11.01
CA VAL A 207 -9.67 1.66 -12.36
C VAL A 207 -8.21 1.49 -12.78
N LYS A 208 -8.01 1.01 -14.00
CA LYS A 208 -6.69 0.87 -14.62
C LYS A 208 -6.55 1.86 -15.75
N ALA A 209 -5.53 2.71 -15.68
CA ALA A 209 -5.20 3.64 -16.75
C ALA A 209 -4.40 2.96 -17.87
N GLU A 210 -4.52 3.45 -19.10
CA GLU A 210 -3.80 2.94 -20.28
C GLU A 210 -2.27 3.08 -20.14
N SER A 211 -1.81 4.17 -19.50
CA SER A 211 -0.39 4.45 -19.29
C SER A 211 -0.13 5.02 -17.90
N LEU A 212 1.14 5.04 -17.47
CA LEU A 212 1.52 5.68 -16.21
C LEU A 212 1.30 7.20 -16.26
N ASP A 213 1.48 7.81 -17.41
CA ASP A 213 1.30 9.26 -17.59
C ASP A 213 -0.17 9.66 -17.51
N ALA A 214 -1.08 8.78 -17.96
CA ALA A 214 -2.52 9.01 -17.89
C ALA A 214 -3.10 8.89 -16.45
N VAL A 215 -2.38 8.29 -15.51
CA VAL A 215 -2.89 8.06 -14.14
C VAL A 215 -3.32 9.36 -13.47
N SER A 216 -2.51 10.43 -13.58
CA SER A 216 -2.82 11.70 -12.93
C SER A 216 -4.07 12.38 -13.51
N ASP A 217 -4.25 12.32 -14.83
CA ASP A 217 -5.39 12.95 -15.51
C ASP A 217 -6.68 12.16 -15.23
N VAL A 218 -6.62 10.84 -15.28
CA VAL A 218 -7.74 9.95 -14.91
C VAL A 218 -8.12 10.16 -13.45
N GLU A 219 -7.14 10.20 -12.54
CA GLU A 219 -7.37 10.44 -11.12
C GLU A 219 -8.04 11.80 -10.86
N GLN A 220 -7.60 12.84 -11.57
CA GLN A 220 -8.22 14.16 -11.45
C GLN A 220 -9.66 14.16 -11.97
N SER A 221 -9.92 13.51 -13.10
CA SER A 221 -11.27 13.39 -13.68
C SER A 221 -12.23 12.68 -12.72
N ILE A 222 -11.79 11.62 -12.05
CA ILE A 222 -12.58 10.90 -11.05
C ILE A 222 -12.86 11.78 -9.81
N LYS A 223 -11.87 12.58 -9.38
CA LYS A 223 -12.04 13.54 -8.28
C LYS A 223 -13.03 14.65 -8.63
N ASP A 224 -13.02 15.12 -9.87
CA ASP A 224 -13.95 16.15 -10.36
C ASP A 224 -15.40 15.63 -10.39
N LEU A 225 -15.60 14.31 -10.55
CA LEU A 225 -16.89 13.65 -10.38
C LEU A 225 -17.32 13.50 -8.90
N GLY A 226 -16.48 13.90 -7.94
CA GLY A 226 -16.79 13.88 -6.50
C GLY A 226 -16.39 12.63 -5.75
N TYR A 227 -15.59 11.72 -6.38
CA TYR A 227 -15.13 10.50 -5.74
C TYR A 227 -13.73 10.64 -5.13
N SER A 228 -13.44 9.84 -4.11
CA SER A 228 -12.11 9.74 -3.51
C SER A 228 -11.31 8.67 -4.22
N THR A 229 -10.09 9.02 -4.61
CA THR A 229 -9.16 8.10 -5.27
C THR A 229 -7.97 7.79 -4.37
N TYR A 230 -7.48 6.57 -4.48
CA TYR A 230 -6.23 6.14 -3.86
C TYR A 230 -5.37 5.45 -4.91
N SER A 231 -4.23 6.04 -5.23
CA SER A 231 -3.26 5.50 -6.16
C SER A 231 -1.86 5.50 -5.56
N MET A 232 -0.97 4.65 -6.09
CA MET A 232 0.45 4.70 -5.70
C MET A 232 1.11 6.03 -6.09
N GLN A 233 0.59 6.69 -7.13
CA GLN A 233 1.07 8.00 -7.55
C GLN A 233 0.69 9.07 -6.53
N SER A 234 -0.59 9.14 -6.13
CA SER A 234 -1.05 10.10 -5.12
C SER A 234 -0.37 9.88 -3.76
N MET A 235 -0.10 8.63 -3.39
CA MET A 235 0.67 8.31 -2.19
C MET A 235 2.11 8.84 -2.27
N ARG A 236 2.79 8.66 -3.40
CA ARG A 236 4.14 9.22 -3.62
C ARG A 236 4.15 10.74 -3.54
N ASP A 237 3.15 11.39 -4.17
CA ASP A 237 3.06 12.85 -4.18
C ASP A 237 2.82 13.41 -2.77
N GLU A 238 2.00 12.74 -1.97
CA GLU A 238 1.80 13.11 -0.56
C GLU A 238 3.08 12.93 0.28
N LEU A 239 3.78 11.80 0.10
CA LEU A 239 5.08 11.57 0.77
C LEU A 239 6.12 12.60 0.35
N ASN A 240 6.22 12.93 -0.93
CA ASN A 240 7.13 13.96 -1.43
C ASN A 240 6.80 15.33 -0.84
N LYS A 241 5.51 15.67 -0.74
CA LYS A 241 5.05 16.92 -0.13
C LYS A 241 5.41 17.00 1.36
N GLN A 242 5.22 15.92 2.12
CA GLN A 242 5.62 15.83 3.52
C GLN A 242 7.13 15.95 3.67
N THR A 243 7.90 15.22 2.86
CA THR A 243 9.38 15.28 2.86
C THR A 243 9.86 16.69 2.57
N ARG A 244 9.29 17.36 1.56
CA ARG A 244 9.63 18.75 1.23
C ARG A 244 9.35 19.72 2.37
N GLN A 245 8.27 19.53 3.12
CA GLN A 245 7.99 20.36 4.30
C GLN A 245 9.07 20.19 5.38
N ILE A 246 9.50 18.94 5.64
CA ILE A 246 10.58 18.64 6.59
C ILE A 246 11.90 19.24 6.10
N GLU A 247 12.23 19.10 4.83
CA GLU A 247 13.43 19.71 4.22
C GLU A 247 13.45 21.23 4.38
N LEU A 248 12.32 21.91 4.16
CA LEU A 248 12.21 23.35 4.34
C LEU A 248 12.40 23.78 5.81
N MET A 249 11.84 23.01 6.75
CA MET A 249 12.03 23.27 8.18
C MET A 249 13.50 23.08 8.60
N LEU A 250 14.12 21.97 8.19
CA LEU A 250 15.53 21.68 8.49
C LEU A 250 16.46 22.69 7.81
N GLY A 251 16.19 23.04 6.55
CA GLY A 251 16.92 24.06 5.80
C GLY A 251 16.81 25.43 6.47
N GLY A 252 15.64 25.81 6.96
CA GLY A 252 15.43 27.05 7.71
C GLY A 252 16.23 27.09 9.01
N LEU A 253 16.22 26.02 9.81
CA LEU A 253 17.03 25.90 11.02
C LEU A 253 18.53 25.95 10.70
N GLY A 254 18.96 25.26 9.63
CA GLY A 254 20.33 25.30 9.15
C GLY A 254 20.78 26.72 8.73
N ALA A 255 19.91 27.45 8.02
CA ALA A 255 20.18 28.82 7.60
C ALA A 255 20.34 29.77 8.79
N ILE A 256 19.50 29.64 9.83
CA ILE A 256 19.65 30.44 11.07
C ILE A 256 20.96 30.09 11.77
N SER A 257 21.32 28.81 11.87
CA SER A 257 22.58 28.36 12.48
C SER A 257 23.79 28.91 11.74
N LEU A 258 23.77 28.89 10.40
CA LEU A 258 24.84 29.51 9.57
C LEU A 258 24.95 31.02 9.78
N LEU A 259 23.81 31.71 9.92
CA LEU A 259 23.78 33.15 10.17
C LEU A 259 24.42 33.48 11.52
N VAL A 260 24.08 32.73 12.58
CA VAL A 260 24.67 32.89 13.91
C VAL A 260 26.19 32.63 13.87
N ALA A 261 26.61 31.56 13.17
CA ALA A 261 28.02 31.24 12.98
C ALA A 261 28.76 32.36 12.25
N ALA A 262 28.18 32.94 11.18
CA ALA A 262 28.76 34.04 10.44
C ALA A 262 28.95 35.29 11.31
N ILE A 263 27.98 35.63 12.16
CA ILE A 263 28.10 36.73 13.14
C ILE A 263 29.22 36.43 14.13
N GLY A 264 29.33 35.22 14.63
CA GLY A 264 30.39 34.80 15.56
C GLY A 264 31.76 34.93 14.94
N ILE A 265 31.97 34.45 13.71
CA ILE A 265 33.26 34.57 12.98
C ILE A 265 33.57 36.05 12.73
N THR A 266 32.57 36.85 12.33
CA THR A 266 32.76 38.27 12.11
C THR A 266 33.24 39.01 13.39
N ASN A 267 32.61 38.71 14.51
CA ASN A 267 33.00 39.32 15.79
C ASN A 267 34.43 38.94 16.21
N THR A 268 34.79 37.67 16.05
CA THR A 268 36.16 37.19 16.33
C THR A 268 37.19 37.84 15.41
N MET A 269 36.87 38.01 14.13
CA MET A 269 37.78 38.70 13.17
C MET A 269 37.94 40.14 13.46
N ILE A 270 36.89 40.88 13.86
CA ILE A 270 36.99 42.29 14.29
C ILE A 270 37.96 42.43 15.47
N MET A 271 37.85 41.51 16.46
CA MET A 271 38.74 41.54 17.63
C MET A 271 40.18 41.23 17.23
N SER A 272 40.43 40.21 16.40
CA SER A 272 41.76 39.86 15.88
C SER A 272 42.42 41.03 15.13
N ILE A 273 41.63 41.69 14.27
CA ILE A 273 42.13 42.90 13.55
C ILE A 273 42.51 44.02 14.54
N SER A 274 41.73 44.24 15.59
CA SER A 274 42.00 45.24 16.62
C SER A 274 43.31 44.95 17.38
N GLU A 275 43.56 43.70 17.73
CA GLU A 275 44.78 43.28 18.42
C GLU A 275 46.03 43.42 17.54
N ARG A 276 45.91 43.17 16.22
CA ARG A 276 46.99 43.24 15.25
C ARG A 276 47.15 44.62 14.54
N THR A 277 46.52 45.68 15.06
CA THR A 277 46.46 46.98 14.43
C THR A 277 47.89 47.54 14.17
N LYS A 278 48.83 47.28 15.08
CA LYS A 278 50.27 47.74 14.94
C LYS A 278 50.97 47.01 13.78
N GLU A 279 50.73 45.71 13.61
CA GLU A 279 51.29 44.91 12.52
C GLU A 279 50.73 45.37 11.16
N ILE A 280 49.43 45.64 11.10
CA ILE A 280 48.75 46.20 9.94
C ILE A 280 49.32 47.58 9.56
N GLY A 281 49.62 48.42 10.58
CA GLY A 281 50.26 49.72 10.39
C GLY A 281 51.63 49.59 9.78
N ILE A 282 52.45 48.63 10.23
CA ILE A 282 53.79 48.36 9.68
C ILE A 282 53.69 47.87 8.23
N MET A 283 52.79 46.95 7.92
CA MET A 283 52.57 46.47 6.54
C MET A 283 52.18 47.59 5.60
N LYS A 284 51.34 48.52 6.03
CA LYS A 284 50.96 49.70 5.26
C LYS A 284 52.15 50.66 5.06
N ALA A 285 52.96 50.85 6.08
CA ALA A 285 54.17 51.71 5.98
C ALA A 285 55.22 51.14 5.01
N LEU A 286 55.28 49.81 4.86
CA LEU A 286 56.12 49.09 3.90
C LEU A 286 55.50 49.01 2.48
N GLY A 287 54.35 49.66 2.23
CA GLY A 287 53.77 49.79 0.90
C GLY A 287 52.73 48.65 0.51
N CYS A 288 52.30 47.78 1.44
CA CYS A 288 51.28 46.80 1.15
C CYS A 288 49.91 47.42 0.80
N TYR A 289 49.28 46.96 -0.24
CA TYR A 289 47.92 47.40 -0.61
C TYR A 289 46.87 46.94 0.39
N VAL A 290 45.92 47.81 0.68
CA VAL A 290 44.79 47.51 1.58
C VAL A 290 44.00 46.27 1.12
N ARG A 291 43.96 46.02 -0.21
CA ARG A 291 43.33 44.86 -0.81
C ARG A 291 44.00 43.56 -0.38
N ASP A 292 45.30 43.52 -0.31
CA ASP A 292 46.09 42.34 0.03
C ASP A 292 45.93 42.00 1.53
N ILE A 293 45.91 43.02 2.38
CA ILE A 293 45.65 42.90 3.81
C ILE A 293 44.22 42.34 4.04
N ARG A 294 43.22 42.85 3.32
CA ARG A 294 41.84 42.30 3.39
C ARG A 294 41.78 40.85 2.91
N ALA A 295 42.46 40.51 1.82
CA ALA A 295 42.49 39.15 1.29
C ALA A 295 43.09 38.17 2.31
N MET A 296 44.11 38.57 3.06
CA MET A 296 44.73 37.75 4.11
C MET A 296 43.73 37.40 5.22
N PHE A 297 42.97 38.37 5.74
CA PHE A 297 41.96 38.13 6.77
C PHE A 297 40.74 37.33 6.23
N LEU A 298 40.38 37.56 4.96
CA LEU A 298 39.32 36.75 4.33
C LEU A 298 39.75 35.29 4.14
N MET A 299 41.02 35.03 3.79
CA MET A 299 41.56 33.67 3.69
C MET A 299 41.64 32.99 5.07
N GLU A 300 41.99 33.74 6.12
CA GLU A 300 42.00 33.24 7.50
C GLU A 300 40.58 32.82 7.94
N ALA A 301 39.58 33.68 7.76
CA ALA A 301 38.18 33.38 8.05
C ALA A 301 37.64 32.23 7.18
N GLY A 302 38.00 32.22 5.90
CA GLY A 302 37.61 31.14 4.97
C GLY A 302 38.20 29.79 5.35
N SER A 303 39.43 29.76 5.85
CA SER A 303 40.08 28.53 6.33
C SER A 303 39.39 27.97 7.56
N ILE A 304 38.97 28.80 8.49
CA ILE A 304 38.20 28.40 9.68
C ILE A 304 36.86 27.80 9.24
N GLY A 305 36.17 28.47 8.32
CA GLY A 305 34.88 27.96 7.78
C GLY A 305 35.02 26.65 7.03
N LEU A 306 36.08 26.49 6.23
CA LEU A 306 36.36 25.25 5.50
C LEU A 306 36.66 24.08 6.43
N LEU A 307 37.50 24.30 7.45
CA LEU A 307 37.79 23.27 8.46
C LEU A 307 36.53 22.88 9.26
N GLY A 308 35.73 23.86 9.66
CA GLY A 308 34.46 23.63 10.34
C GLY A 308 33.48 22.85 9.46
N GLY A 309 33.39 23.16 8.17
CA GLY A 309 32.57 22.45 7.20
C GLY A 309 33.00 21.00 7.02
N ILE A 310 34.30 20.73 6.88
CA ILE A 310 34.84 19.35 6.77
C ILE A 310 34.53 18.55 8.04
N LEU A 311 34.75 19.11 9.22
CA LEU A 311 34.44 18.46 10.48
C LEU A 311 32.93 18.19 10.61
N GLY A 312 32.07 19.14 10.22
CA GLY A 312 30.63 18.99 10.21
C GLY A 312 30.17 17.82 9.31
N LEU A 313 30.76 17.69 8.11
CA LEU A 313 30.49 16.56 7.21
C LEU A 313 30.91 15.22 7.82
N ILE A 314 32.08 15.15 8.44
CA ILE A 314 32.57 13.92 9.10
C ILE A 314 31.64 13.51 10.23
N PHE A 315 31.26 14.44 11.11
CA PHE A 315 30.34 14.16 12.21
C PHE A 315 28.95 13.73 11.70
N SER A 316 28.41 14.41 10.68
CA SER A 316 27.14 14.04 10.07
C SER A 316 27.15 12.63 9.49
N PHE A 317 28.26 12.28 8.81
CA PHE A 317 28.44 10.93 8.25
C PHE A 317 28.49 9.86 9.35
N ILE A 318 29.25 10.09 10.42
CA ILE A 318 29.36 9.15 11.56
C ILE A 318 27.99 8.94 12.21
N ILE A 319 27.25 10.02 12.47
CA ILE A 319 25.90 9.92 13.07
C ILE A 319 24.95 9.16 12.13
N SER A 320 24.99 9.42 10.83
CA SER A 320 24.18 8.72 9.85
C SER A 320 24.45 7.21 9.82
N VAL A 321 25.73 6.81 9.91
CA VAL A 321 26.11 5.38 9.97
C VAL A 321 25.60 4.74 11.26
N ILE A 322 25.73 5.43 12.40
CA ILE A 322 25.25 4.92 13.70
C ILE A 322 23.73 4.69 13.67
N ILE A 323 22.96 5.68 13.16
CA ILE A 323 21.49 5.56 13.07
C ILE A 323 21.07 4.40 12.14
N ASN A 324 21.84 4.14 11.10
CA ASN A 324 21.51 3.08 10.12
C ASN A 324 21.93 1.67 10.60
N LEU A 325 22.72 1.58 11.69
CA LEU A 325 23.14 0.33 12.31
C LEU A 325 22.18 -0.16 13.40
N PHE A 326 21.29 0.72 13.90
CA PHE A 326 20.25 0.44 14.89
C PHE A 326 18.83 0.47 14.26
#